data_49fe9e03cace1bbb8623fa8341ce7aec
#
_entry.id   49fe9e03cace1bbb8623fa8341ce7aec
#
_cell.length_a   1.000
_cell.length_b   1.000
_cell.length_c   1.000
_cell.angle_alpha   90.00
_cell.angle_beta   90.00
_cell.angle_gamma   90.00
#
_symmetry.space_group_name_H-M   'P 1'
#
loop_
_entity.id
_entity.type
_entity.pdbx_description
1 polymer ?
#
loop_
_entity_poly.entity_id
_entity_poly.type
_entity_poly.pdbx_seq_one_letter_code
_entity_poly.pdbx_strand_id
1 'polypeptide(L)'
;RGYNLYNQDFNNRYLWPWRWKSAVLQTIPNYTAGSATVTNASRTVTGNGTSWTSAMVGRFFKVNAEDELYEILSVASATSLTLRAPYLGDSASGRAYLIWNKYYDLPPEVPHAKTLHLSRWPHEVASIPNKDMDASFIRGYDIGIPEAWALGNINRRVTDYTTGSVSLPVNSRTLTGSGTSWLDNAFAGSQVIVGASTYNVESVDSDTSITLIQRATSVIPAGTAHTIRTKNRTQIILSSVSDPAINLYIRYPAKQYALLNDLDESPVWEGMEHIVLDCLYGYLLEKYTDDSSQNWLKIYRVESAEAWAAVQEMNPVETISRRGLSTIPPGYRRALYG
;
A
#
# COMPACT_ATOMS: atom_id res chain seq x y z
N ARG A 1 -9.61 25.87 10.92
CA ARG A 1 -9.20 25.59 9.51
C ARG A 1 -7.72 25.93 9.28
N GLY A 2 -7.21 27.05 9.81
CA GLY A 2 -5.80 27.46 9.70
C GLY A 2 -4.84 26.45 10.33
N TYR A 3 -5.07 26.02 11.58
CA TYR A 3 -4.23 25.10 12.30
C TYR A 3 -3.97 23.79 11.50
N ASN A 4 -4.98 23.25 10.83
CA ASN A 4 -4.83 22.03 10.02
C ASN A 4 -3.84 22.17 8.87
N LEU A 5 -3.81 23.33 8.21
CA LEU A 5 -2.87 23.57 7.10
C LEU A 5 -1.43 23.60 7.61
N TYR A 6 -1.20 24.23 8.75
CA TYR A 6 0.15 24.38 9.31
C TYR A 6 0.65 23.10 9.99
N ASN A 7 -0.24 22.37 10.66
CA ASN A 7 0.05 21.04 11.17
C ASN A 7 0.43 20.09 10.02
N GLN A 8 -0.26 20.19 8.87
CA GLN A 8 0.10 19.40 7.69
C GLN A 8 1.43 19.87 7.07
N ASP A 9 1.72 21.17 7.03
CA ASP A 9 3.01 21.67 6.51
C ASP A 9 4.17 21.18 7.37
N PHE A 10 4.09 21.31 8.70
CA PHE A 10 5.09 20.81 9.62
C PHE A 10 5.32 19.32 9.47
N ASN A 11 4.26 18.52 9.51
CA ASN A 11 4.36 17.07 9.40
C ASN A 11 4.87 16.60 8.03
N ASN A 12 4.63 17.34 6.96
CA ASN A 12 5.08 16.95 5.60
C ASN A 12 6.47 17.47 5.26
N ARG A 13 7.02 18.40 6.02
CA ARG A 13 8.34 19.01 5.77
C ARG A 13 9.48 18.01 5.92
N TYR A 14 9.38 17.13 6.91
CA TYR A 14 10.40 16.13 7.20
C TYR A 14 9.80 14.73 7.39
N LEU A 15 10.65 13.70 7.39
CA LEU A 15 10.26 12.31 7.66
C LEU A 15 10.29 12.04 9.17
N TRP A 16 9.46 12.72 9.93
CA TRP A 16 9.39 12.59 11.38
C TRP A 16 9.20 11.15 11.86
N PRO A 17 9.77 10.73 13.00
CA PRO A 17 9.66 9.37 13.51
C PRO A 17 8.22 8.88 13.72
N TRP A 18 7.31 9.73 14.17
CA TRP A 18 5.90 9.39 14.38
C TRP A 18 5.12 9.15 13.08
N ARG A 19 5.67 9.56 11.94
CA ARG A 19 5.07 9.28 10.63
C ARG A 19 5.37 7.88 10.13
N TRP A 20 6.40 7.22 10.64
CA TRP A 20 6.76 5.91 10.18
C TRP A 20 5.79 4.86 10.71
N LYS A 21 5.12 4.19 9.78
CA LYS A 21 4.25 3.04 10.05
C LYS A 21 4.76 1.81 9.32
N SER A 22 4.28 0.67 9.77
CA SER A 22 4.56 -0.62 9.14
C SER A 22 3.27 -1.24 8.65
N ALA A 23 3.33 -1.88 7.49
CA ALA A 23 2.26 -2.71 6.95
C ALA A 23 2.83 -4.06 6.53
N VAL A 24 1.97 -5.06 6.40
CA VAL A 24 2.35 -6.40 5.94
C VAL A 24 1.66 -6.67 4.62
N LEU A 25 2.45 -7.10 3.63
CA LEU A 25 1.97 -7.62 2.37
C LEU A 25 2.29 -9.11 2.31
N GLN A 26 1.28 -9.95 2.20
CA GLN A 26 1.46 -11.38 1.98
C GLN A 26 1.53 -11.66 0.49
N THR A 27 2.56 -12.39 0.06
CA THR A 27 2.63 -12.89 -1.32
C THR A 27 1.63 -14.03 -1.52
N ILE A 28 1.24 -14.23 -2.77
CA ILE A 28 0.26 -15.25 -3.13
C ILE A 28 1.02 -16.45 -3.69
N PRO A 29 0.79 -17.67 -3.17
CA PRO A 29 1.46 -18.85 -3.68
C PRO A 29 1.06 -19.15 -5.12
N ASN A 30 1.93 -19.84 -5.82
CA ASN A 30 1.66 -20.33 -7.15
C ASN A 30 0.52 -21.35 -7.17
N TYR A 31 -0.22 -21.40 -8.26
CA TYR A 31 -1.26 -22.38 -8.47
C TYR A 31 -0.91 -23.32 -9.63
N THR A 32 -0.86 -24.61 -9.37
CA THR A 32 -0.44 -25.68 -10.33
C THR A 32 -1.37 -26.89 -10.32
N ALA A 33 -2.50 -26.83 -9.57
CA ALA A 33 -3.38 -27.99 -9.41
C ALA A 33 -4.12 -28.34 -10.73
N GLY A 34 -4.17 -29.62 -11.04
CA GLY A 34 -4.84 -30.13 -12.24
C GLY A 34 -3.99 -29.99 -13.51
N SER A 35 -4.66 -29.98 -14.66
CA SER A 35 -4.04 -29.80 -15.96
C SER A 35 -4.86 -28.87 -16.84
N ALA A 36 -4.24 -28.29 -17.86
CA ALA A 36 -4.87 -27.35 -18.76
C ALA A 36 -4.90 -27.90 -20.22
N THR A 37 -5.98 -27.62 -20.91
CA THR A 37 -6.11 -27.77 -22.35
C THR A 37 -6.07 -26.40 -23.00
N VAL A 38 -5.16 -26.22 -23.93
CA VAL A 38 -4.92 -24.99 -24.68
C VAL A 38 -5.07 -25.25 -26.17
N THR A 39 -5.55 -24.27 -26.91
CA THR A 39 -5.75 -24.33 -28.37
C THR A 39 -5.08 -23.14 -29.02
N ASN A 40 -4.28 -23.37 -30.04
CA ASN A 40 -3.62 -22.31 -30.80
C ASN A 40 -4.63 -21.27 -31.28
N ALA A 41 -4.28 -20.01 -31.24
CA ALA A 41 -5.11 -18.86 -31.57
C ALA A 41 -6.39 -18.68 -30.72
N SER A 42 -6.62 -19.53 -29.67
CA SER A 42 -7.75 -19.39 -28.75
C SER A 42 -7.35 -18.58 -27.53
N ARG A 43 -8.32 -17.87 -26.96
CA ARG A 43 -8.19 -17.23 -25.65
C ARG A 43 -8.73 -18.10 -24.53
N THR A 44 -9.53 -19.11 -24.85
CA THR A 44 -10.16 -19.98 -23.84
C THR A 44 -9.21 -21.11 -23.48
N VAL A 45 -9.00 -21.29 -22.17
CA VAL A 45 -8.27 -22.42 -21.59
C VAL A 45 -9.26 -23.23 -20.76
N THR A 46 -9.25 -24.55 -20.97
CA THR A 46 -10.09 -25.48 -20.21
C THR A 46 -9.23 -26.27 -19.24
N GLY A 47 -9.67 -26.36 -17.99
CA GLY A 47 -9.00 -27.08 -16.91
C GLY A 47 -9.62 -28.45 -16.64
N ASN A 48 -8.81 -29.37 -16.20
CA ASN A 48 -9.22 -30.68 -15.68
C ASN A 48 -8.62 -30.87 -14.29
N GLY A 49 -9.46 -31.08 -13.26
CA GLY A 49 -9.02 -31.14 -11.87
C GLY A 49 -8.55 -29.80 -11.31
N THR A 50 -9.00 -28.70 -11.90
CA THR A 50 -8.65 -27.34 -11.50
C THR A 50 -9.73 -26.75 -10.56
N SER A 51 -9.35 -25.73 -9.78
CA SER A 51 -10.25 -24.94 -8.92
C SER A 51 -9.97 -23.44 -9.14
N TRP A 52 -10.09 -22.99 -10.38
CA TRP A 52 -9.88 -21.59 -10.72
C TRP A 52 -10.96 -20.69 -10.14
N THR A 53 -10.56 -19.51 -9.69
CA THR A 53 -11.47 -18.55 -9.06
C THR A 53 -11.28 -17.16 -9.67
N SER A 54 -12.27 -16.29 -9.50
CA SER A 54 -12.19 -14.88 -9.93
C SER A 54 -11.01 -14.12 -9.33
N ALA A 55 -10.48 -14.56 -8.19
CA ALA A 55 -9.26 -13.99 -7.59
C ALA A 55 -8.00 -14.20 -8.43
N MET A 56 -8.05 -15.06 -9.46
CA MET A 56 -6.93 -15.27 -10.39
C MET A 56 -6.94 -14.31 -11.58
N VAL A 57 -7.96 -13.47 -11.74
CA VAL A 57 -8.01 -12.45 -12.80
C VAL A 57 -6.88 -11.45 -12.61
N GLY A 58 -6.16 -11.15 -13.70
CA GLY A 58 -4.97 -10.29 -13.71
C GLY A 58 -3.67 -11.00 -13.32
N ARG A 59 -3.72 -12.29 -12.91
CA ARG A 59 -2.51 -13.11 -12.77
C ARG A 59 -2.02 -13.61 -14.12
N PHE A 60 -0.83 -14.17 -14.13
CA PHE A 60 -0.21 -14.73 -15.34
C PHE A 60 -0.35 -16.24 -15.38
N PHE A 61 -0.76 -16.74 -16.53
CA PHE A 61 -0.84 -18.15 -16.88
C PHE A 61 0.33 -18.51 -17.79
N LYS A 62 0.98 -19.62 -17.56
CA LYS A 62 2.06 -20.17 -18.37
C LYS A 62 1.89 -21.67 -18.49
N VAL A 63 2.05 -22.23 -19.69
CA VAL A 63 2.20 -23.67 -19.91
C VAL A 63 3.64 -24.05 -19.58
N ASN A 64 3.85 -25.10 -18.80
CA ASN A 64 5.19 -25.58 -18.50
C ASN A 64 5.95 -25.96 -19.77
N ALA A 65 7.24 -25.71 -19.78
CA ALA A 65 8.13 -25.86 -20.92
C ALA A 65 7.91 -24.87 -22.09
N GLU A 66 7.05 -23.88 -21.93
CA GLU A 66 6.91 -22.76 -22.85
C GLU A 66 7.38 -21.46 -22.18
N ASP A 67 7.82 -20.49 -22.98
CA ASP A 67 8.34 -19.23 -22.47
C ASP A 67 7.29 -18.11 -22.43
N GLU A 68 6.19 -18.26 -23.17
CA GLU A 68 5.17 -17.24 -23.29
C GLU A 68 4.29 -17.13 -22.04
N LEU A 69 4.00 -15.90 -21.67
CA LEU A 69 3.18 -15.52 -20.51
C LEU A 69 1.87 -14.90 -20.98
N TYR A 70 0.77 -15.33 -20.40
CA TYR A 70 -0.57 -14.86 -20.75
C TYR A 70 -1.27 -14.31 -19.51
N GLU A 71 -1.73 -13.07 -19.55
CA GLU A 71 -2.55 -12.50 -18.48
C GLU A 71 -3.97 -13.09 -18.54
N ILE A 72 -4.50 -13.49 -17.39
CA ILE A 72 -5.87 -13.99 -17.23
C ILE A 72 -6.83 -12.79 -17.28
N LEU A 73 -7.70 -12.73 -18.29
CA LEU A 73 -8.70 -11.70 -18.45
C LEU A 73 -9.93 -11.95 -17.58
N SER A 74 -10.41 -13.21 -17.54
CA SER A 74 -11.58 -13.59 -16.74
C SER A 74 -11.55 -15.08 -16.40
N VAL A 75 -12.27 -15.45 -15.34
CA VAL A 75 -12.50 -16.85 -14.95
C VAL A 75 -14.01 -17.06 -14.94
N ALA A 76 -14.48 -17.91 -15.84
CA ALA A 76 -15.90 -18.22 -15.99
C ALA A 76 -16.37 -19.31 -15.04
N SER A 77 -15.49 -20.27 -14.71
CA SER A 77 -15.76 -21.36 -13.78
C SER A 77 -14.47 -21.93 -13.20
N ALA A 78 -14.56 -22.88 -12.29
CA ALA A 78 -13.41 -23.60 -11.74
C ALA A 78 -12.56 -24.32 -12.83
N THR A 79 -13.11 -24.52 -14.02
CA THR A 79 -12.46 -25.25 -15.13
C THR A 79 -12.42 -24.44 -16.43
N SER A 80 -12.76 -23.15 -16.42
CA SER A 80 -12.74 -22.32 -17.63
C SER A 80 -12.22 -20.93 -17.31
N LEU A 81 -11.15 -20.53 -17.98
CA LEU A 81 -10.61 -19.18 -17.95
C LEU A 81 -10.37 -18.62 -19.35
N THR A 82 -10.31 -17.30 -19.44
CA THR A 82 -10.06 -16.59 -20.70
C THR A 82 -8.78 -15.75 -20.55
N LEU A 83 -7.88 -15.88 -21.51
CA LEU A 83 -6.65 -15.12 -21.60
C LEU A 83 -6.90 -13.75 -22.25
N ARG A 84 -6.10 -12.75 -21.89
CA ARG A 84 -6.17 -11.43 -22.51
C ARG A 84 -5.71 -11.45 -23.99
N ALA A 85 -4.70 -12.27 -24.32
CA ALA A 85 -4.21 -12.49 -25.67
C ALA A 85 -4.48 -13.94 -26.10
N PRO A 86 -4.62 -14.21 -27.43
CA PRO A 86 -4.72 -15.56 -27.93
C PRO A 86 -3.46 -16.37 -27.56
N TYR A 87 -3.64 -17.65 -27.29
CA TYR A 87 -2.55 -18.59 -27.07
C TYR A 87 -1.78 -18.84 -28.39
N LEU A 88 -0.46 -18.70 -28.33
CA LEU A 88 0.40 -18.79 -29.54
C LEU A 88 1.13 -20.15 -29.64
N GLY A 89 1.14 -20.96 -28.59
CA GLY A 89 1.76 -22.28 -28.62
C GLY A 89 0.92 -23.32 -29.33
N ASP A 90 1.41 -24.55 -29.37
CA ASP A 90 0.72 -25.67 -30.01
C ASP A 90 -0.51 -26.11 -29.20
N SER A 91 -1.58 -26.46 -29.91
CA SER A 91 -2.78 -27.02 -29.27
C SER A 91 -2.46 -28.32 -28.56
N ALA A 92 -2.79 -28.41 -27.30
CA ALA A 92 -2.49 -29.59 -26.47
C ALA A 92 -3.48 -29.72 -25.32
N SER A 93 -3.73 -30.96 -24.89
CA SER A 93 -4.54 -31.29 -23.73
C SER A 93 -3.69 -31.86 -22.58
N GLY A 94 -4.19 -31.72 -21.35
CA GLY A 94 -3.52 -32.30 -20.17
C GLY A 94 -2.16 -31.70 -19.83
N ARG A 95 -1.89 -30.47 -20.26
CA ARG A 95 -0.60 -29.80 -20.01
C ARG A 95 -0.49 -29.36 -18.56
N ALA A 96 0.68 -29.56 -17.98
CA ALA A 96 1.04 -28.91 -16.73
C ALA A 96 1.21 -27.40 -16.97
N TYR A 97 0.78 -26.60 -16.01
CA TYR A 97 0.77 -25.16 -16.11
C TYR A 97 1.07 -24.51 -14.76
N LEU A 98 1.31 -23.21 -14.80
CA LEU A 98 1.57 -22.38 -13.63
C LEU A 98 0.69 -21.12 -13.73
N ILE A 99 -0.01 -20.77 -12.65
CA ILE A 99 -0.63 -19.45 -12.48
C ILE A 99 0.08 -18.76 -11.30
N TRP A 100 0.58 -17.57 -11.54
CA TRP A 100 1.34 -16.81 -10.56
C TRP A 100 1.00 -15.31 -10.60
N ASN A 101 1.35 -14.61 -9.52
CA ASN A 101 1.07 -13.19 -9.39
C ASN A 101 2.35 -12.37 -9.59
N LYS A 102 2.34 -11.45 -10.57
CA LYS A 102 3.45 -10.53 -10.83
C LYS A 102 3.29 -9.22 -10.07
N TYR A 103 2.06 -8.75 -9.94
CA TYR A 103 1.73 -7.45 -9.38
C TYR A 103 1.06 -7.63 -8.03
N TYR A 104 1.59 -6.97 -7.01
CA TYR A 104 1.03 -6.98 -5.67
C TYR A 104 0.53 -5.59 -5.33
N ASP A 105 -0.75 -5.47 -5.00
CA ASP A 105 -1.33 -4.22 -4.53
C ASP A 105 -0.78 -3.92 -3.14
N LEU A 106 -0.16 -2.75 -2.96
CA LEU A 106 0.21 -2.29 -1.63
C LEU A 106 -1.04 -2.06 -0.79
N PRO A 107 -0.97 -2.27 0.55
CA PRO A 107 -2.04 -1.89 1.43
C PRO A 107 -2.44 -0.42 1.20
N PRO A 108 -3.74 -0.07 1.22
CA PRO A 108 -4.22 1.27 0.83
C PRO A 108 -3.67 2.41 1.68
N GLU A 109 -3.26 2.11 2.91
CA GLU A 109 -2.60 3.05 3.81
C GLU A 109 -1.19 3.40 3.37
N VAL A 110 -0.58 2.59 2.48
CA VAL A 110 0.79 2.76 2.00
C VAL A 110 0.81 3.57 0.70
N PRO A 111 0.97 4.91 0.76
CA PRO A 111 1.03 5.71 -0.46
C PRO A 111 2.30 5.45 -1.27
N HIS A 112 3.42 5.23 -0.57
CA HIS A 112 4.73 4.94 -1.14
C HIS A 112 5.49 4.02 -0.20
N ALA A 113 5.84 2.82 -0.63
CA ALA A 113 6.79 1.98 0.08
C ALA A 113 8.17 2.65 0.05
N LYS A 114 8.85 2.69 1.19
CA LYS A 114 10.24 3.16 1.29
C LYS A 114 11.20 1.99 1.37
N THR A 115 10.88 1.02 2.22
CA THR A 115 11.66 -0.20 2.39
C THR A 115 10.75 -1.41 2.44
N LEU A 116 11.21 -2.52 1.87
CA LEU A 116 10.62 -3.84 2.01
C LEU A 116 11.60 -4.75 2.74
N HIS A 117 11.10 -5.49 3.74
CA HIS A 117 11.88 -6.49 4.47
C HIS A 117 11.15 -7.83 4.45
N LEU A 118 11.91 -8.91 4.38
CA LEU A 118 11.39 -10.26 4.46
C LEU A 118 11.16 -10.66 5.93
N SER A 119 10.07 -11.40 6.20
CA SER A 119 9.72 -11.82 7.57
C SER A 119 10.74 -12.76 8.22
N ARG A 120 11.46 -13.54 7.43
CA ARG A 120 12.39 -14.56 7.93
C ARG A 120 13.85 -14.17 7.88
N TRP A 121 14.19 -13.08 7.18
CA TRP A 121 15.58 -12.67 6.96
C TRP A 121 15.68 -11.17 7.20
N PRO A 122 16.66 -10.67 7.95
CA PRO A 122 16.84 -9.25 8.19
C PRO A 122 17.38 -8.51 6.95
N HIS A 123 17.07 -9.01 5.76
CA HIS A 123 17.51 -8.41 4.51
C HIS A 123 16.44 -7.47 3.96
N GLU A 124 16.87 -6.27 3.67
CA GLU A 124 16.08 -5.33 2.87
C GLU A 124 16.08 -5.81 1.42
N VAL A 125 14.87 -5.91 0.85
CA VAL A 125 14.70 -6.21 -0.57
C VAL A 125 15.05 -4.94 -1.36
N ALA A 126 15.99 -5.00 -2.29
CA ALA A 126 16.50 -3.85 -3.01
C ALA A 126 15.40 -3.17 -3.84
N SER A 127 15.27 -1.84 -3.72
CA SER A 127 14.39 -1.06 -4.59
C SER A 127 15.12 -0.70 -5.88
N ILE A 128 14.58 -1.12 -7.03
CA ILE A 128 15.14 -0.83 -8.34
C ILE A 128 14.12 -0.10 -9.22
N PRO A 129 14.53 0.70 -10.21
CA PRO A 129 13.62 1.28 -11.18
C PRO A 129 12.89 0.21 -11.99
N ASN A 130 11.63 0.47 -12.36
CA ASN A 130 10.80 -0.50 -13.10
C ASN A 130 11.45 -0.94 -14.43
N LYS A 131 12.10 -0.01 -15.15
CA LYS A 131 12.84 -0.32 -16.38
C LYS A 131 13.96 -1.35 -16.17
N ASP A 132 14.61 -1.30 -15.01
CA ASP A 132 15.71 -2.21 -14.67
C ASP A 132 15.17 -3.56 -14.18
N MET A 133 13.98 -3.55 -13.57
CA MET A 133 13.24 -4.77 -13.24
C MET A 133 12.91 -5.56 -14.51
N ASP A 134 12.35 -4.90 -15.53
CA ASP A 134 12.03 -5.55 -16.80
C ASP A 134 13.29 -6.03 -17.53
N ALA A 135 14.39 -5.29 -17.47
CA ALA A 135 15.66 -5.68 -18.11
C ALA A 135 16.36 -6.86 -17.41
N SER A 136 16.35 -6.87 -16.07
CA SER A 136 17.07 -7.87 -15.26
C SER A 136 16.22 -9.13 -14.97
N PHE A 137 14.88 -8.98 -14.95
CA PHE A 137 13.93 -10.02 -14.56
C PHE A 137 12.81 -10.17 -15.59
N ILE A 138 13.14 -10.04 -16.88
CA ILE A 138 12.21 -9.99 -18.02
C ILE A 138 11.16 -11.11 -17.99
N ARG A 139 11.50 -12.25 -17.43
CA ARG A 139 10.59 -13.40 -17.43
C ARG A 139 9.82 -13.56 -16.13
N GLY A 140 10.22 -12.90 -15.02
CA GLY A 140 9.49 -12.68 -13.77
C GLY A 140 8.82 -13.91 -13.12
N TYR A 141 9.27 -15.13 -13.47
CA TYR A 141 8.72 -16.37 -12.99
C TYR A 141 9.75 -17.28 -12.28
N ASP A 142 10.93 -16.73 -11.99
CA ASP A 142 11.89 -17.45 -11.17
C ASP A 142 11.28 -17.66 -9.77
N ILE A 143 11.16 -18.94 -9.41
CA ILE A 143 10.64 -19.30 -8.08
C ILE A 143 11.77 -19.10 -7.09
N GLY A 144 11.55 -18.23 -6.10
CA GLY A 144 12.57 -17.96 -5.10
C GLY A 144 12.18 -16.83 -4.15
N ILE A 145 13.13 -16.47 -3.30
CA ILE A 145 12.97 -15.34 -2.39
C ILE A 145 13.22 -14.04 -3.19
N PRO A 146 12.31 -13.05 -3.13
CA PRO A 146 12.51 -11.79 -3.83
C PRO A 146 13.75 -11.05 -3.32
N GLU A 147 14.65 -10.71 -4.22
CA GLU A 147 15.87 -9.93 -3.91
C GLU A 147 15.68 -8.45 -4.24
N ALA A 148 14.78 -8.14 -5.18
CA ALA A 148 14.47 -6.79 -5.61
C ALA A 148 12.98 -6.57 -5.80
N TRP A 149 12.57 -5.30 -5.70
CA TRP A 149 11.22 -4.86 -5.99
C TRP A 149 11.23 -3.54 -6.78
N ALA A 150 10.20 -3.31 -7.56
CA ALA A 150 9.98 -2.07 -8.27
C ALA A 150 8.55 -1.59 -8.08
N LEU A 151 8.33 -0.28 -8.24
CA LEU A 151 6.97 0.26 -8.36
C LEU A 151 6.38 -0.18 -9.69
N GLY A 152 5.25 -0.87 -9.64
CA GLY A 152 4.45 -1.22 -10.80
C GLY A 152 3.52 -0.08 -11.22
N ASN A 153 2.37 -0.44 -11.73
CA ASN A 153 1.37 0.54 -12.17
C ASN A 153 0.74 1.27 -10.97
N ILE A 154 0.65 2.61 -11.04
CA ILE A 154 0.26 3.45 -9.88
C ILE A 154 -1.27 3.64 -9.78
N ASN A 155 -2.07 3.16 -10.74
CA ASN A 155 -3.45 3.60 -10.88
C ASN A 155 -4.47 2.47 -11.14
N ARG A 156 -4.49 1.44 -10.32
CA ARG A 156 -5.63 0.53 -10.35
C ARG A 156 -6.81 1.15 -9.61
N ARG A 157 -7.82 1.64 -10.35
CA ARG A 157 -9.06 2.13 -9.78
C ARG A 157 -9.84 0.97 -9.17
N VAL A 158 -10.12 1.06 -7.89
CA VAL A 158 -11.02 0.14 -7.19
C VAL A 158 -12.42 0.74 -7.22
N THR A 159 -13.44 -0.10 -7.43
CA THR A 159 -14.85 0.33 -7.43
C THR A 159 -15.25 0.79 -6.02
N ASP A 160 -16.00 1.89 -5.95
CA ASP A 160 -16.56 2.37 -4.69
C ASP A 160 -17.55 1.34 -4.11
N TYR A 161 -17.49 1.08 -2.80
CA TYR A 161 -18.40 0.18 -2.10
C TYR A 161 -19.54 0.98 -1.45
N THR A 162 -20.79 0.56 -1.69
CA THR A 162 -21.99 1.29 -1.24
C THR A 162 -23.04 0.41 -0.55
N THR A 163 -22.72 -0.88 -0.32
CA THR A 163 -23.69 -1.83 0.24
C THR A 163 -23.88 -1.62 1.74
N GLY A 164 -25.14 -1.68 2.18
CA GLY A 164 -25.53 -1.51 3.58
C GLY A 164 -25.75 -0.05 3.99
N SER A 165 -25.86 0.18 5.29
CA SER A 165 -26.09 1.49 5.89
C SER A 165 -25.22 1.68 7.12
N VAL A 166 -25.06 2.92 7.58
CA VAL A 166 -24.17 3.27 8.69
C VAL A 166 -24.84 4.12 9.75
N SER A 167 -24.21 4.11 10.94
CA SER A 167 -24.48 5.05 12.03
C SER A 167 -23.19 5.47 12.70
N LEU A 168 -23.10 6.73 13.16
CA LEU A 168 -21.93 7.27 13.84
C LEU A 168 -22.40 8.30 14.88
N PRO A 169 -22.21 8.03 16.18
CA PRO A 169 -22.49 9.02 17.23
C PRO A 169 -21.56 10.22 17.13
N VAL A 170 -22.02 11.38 17.58
CA VAL A 170 -21.15 12.59 17.67
C VAL A 170 -19.95 12.30 18.57
N ASN A 171 -18.78 12.88 18.22
CA ASN A 171 -17.51 12.67 18.90
C ASN A 171 -16.98 11.22 18.92
N SER A 172 -17.68 10.28 18.28
CA SER A 172 -17.23 8.90 18.13
C SER A 172 -16.27 8.77 16.94
N ARG A 173 -15.36 7.81 17.05
CA ARG A 173 -14.52 7.30 15.94
C ARG A 173 -15.00 5.97 15.40
N THR A 174 -15.91 5.30 16.11
CA THR A 174 -16.42 3.99 15.72
C THR A 174 -17.65 4.15 14.84
N LEU A 175 -17.49 3.85 13.55
CA LEU A 175 -18.57 3.77 12.58
C LEU A 175 -19.17 2.38 12.64
N THR A 176 -20.47 2.29 12.84
CA THR A 176 -21.20 1.01 12.88
C THR A 176 -21.98 0.83 11.57
N GLY A 177 -21.86 -0.36 10.98
CA GLY A 177 -22.53 -0.77 9.75
C GLY A 177 -23.67 -1.75 10.00
N SER A 178 -24.63 -1.75 9.09
CA SER A 178 -25.69 -2.73 9.01
C SER A 178 -25.83 -3.24 7.57
N GLY A 179 -25.76 -4.56 7.37
CA GLY A 179 -25.75 -5.18 6.05
C GLY A 179 -24.47 -4.86 5.23
N THR A 180 -23.37 -4.64 5.91
CA THR A 180 -22.07 -4.32 5.31
C THR A 180 -21.14 -5.54 5.31
N SER A 181 -20.12 -5.54 4.42
CA SER A 181 -19.06 -6.54 4.35
C SER A 181 -17.72 -5.80 4.21
N TRP A 182 -17.30 -5.16 5.28
CA TRP A 182 -16.17 -4.22 5.25
C TRP A 182 -14.81 -4.89 5.26
N LEU A 183 -14.66 -6.10 5.82
CA LEU A 183 -13.40 -6.83 5.82
C LEU A 183 -12.83 -7.04 4.40
N ASP A 184 -13.72 -7.22 3.41
CA ASP A 184 -13.32 -7.42 2.01
C ASP A 184 -13.28 -6.12 1.19
N ASN A 185 -14.02 -5.07 1.62
CA ASN A 185 -14.30 -3.89 0.79
C ASN A 185 -13.80 -2.57 1.37
N ALA A 186 -13.34 -2.55 2.61
CA ALA A 186 -12.76 -1.38 3.27
C ALA A 186 -11.36 -1.70 3.79
N PHE A 187 -10.50 -0.67 3.86
CA PHE A 187 -9.12 -0.84 4.30
C PHE A 187 -8.67 0.41 5.05
N ALA A 188 -7.67 0.30 5.89
CA ALA A 188 -7.01 1.46 6.48
C ALA A 188 -6.56 2.45 5.38
N GLY A 189 -6.85 3.73 5.56
CA GLY A 189 -6.61 4.77 4.55
C GLY A 189 -7.70 4.95 3.49
N SER A 190 -8.74 4.10 3.45
CA SER A 190 -9.95 4.34 2.66
C SER A 190 -10.70 5.59 3.15
N GLN A 191 -11.54 6.15 2.31
CA GLN A 191 -12.43 7.26 2.66
C GLN A 191 -13.86 6.75 2.80
N VAL A 192 -14.50 7.09 3.91
CA VAL A 192 -15.94 6.90 4.11
C VAL A 192 -16.62 8.24 3.86
N ILE A 193 -17.52 8.29 2.89
CA ILE A 193 -18.30 9.46 2.51
C ILE A 193 -19.74 9.22 2.98
N VAL A 194 -20.24 10.10 3.83
CA VAL A 194 -21.61 10.08 4.31
C VAL A 194 -22.22 11.48 4.12
N GLY A 195 -23.12 11.62 3.16
CA GLY A 195 -23.62 12.92 2.74
C GLY A 195 -22.49 13.86 2.28
N ALA A 196 -22.35 15.00 2.93
CA ALA A 196 -21.27 15.96 2.65
C ALA A 196 -19.99 15.72 3.46
N SER A 197 -20.01 14.80 4.43
CA SER A 197 -18.88 14.52 5.32
C SER A 197 -17.99 13.42 4.76
N THR A 198 -16.69 13.59 4.90
CA THR A 198 -15.69 12.57 4.50
C THR A 198 -14.77 12.27 5.67
N TYR A 199 -14.70 11.02 6.04
CA TYR A 199 -13.84 10.49 7.11
C TYR A 199 -12.80 9.55 6.52
N ASN A 200 -11.66 9.37 7.21
CA ASN A 200 -10.64 8.43 6.80
C ASN A 200 -10.62 7.23 7.75
N VAL A 201 -10.51 6.04 7.19
CA VAL A 201 -10.46 4.79 7.93
C VAL A 201 -9.09 4.63 8.56
N GLU A 202 -9.04 4.36 9.86
CA GLU A 202 -7.82 3.97 10.58
C GLU A 202 -7.66 2.45 10.57
N SER A 203 -8.72 1.72 10.93
CA SER A 203 -8.76 0.25 10.91
C SER A 203 -10.14 -0.26 10.55
N VAL A 204 -10.20 -1.46 10.00
CA VAL A 204 -11.43 -2.22 9.80
C VAL A 204 -11.44 -3.34 10.83
N ASP A 205 -12.35 -3.26 11.78
CA ASP A 205 -12.37 -4.14 12.95
C ASP A 205 -13.26 -5.37 12.70
N SER A 206 -14.30 -5.22 11.89
CA SER A 206 -15.21 -6.30 11.46
C SER A 206 -15.99 -5.88 10.21
N ASP A 207 -16.85 -6.76 9.70
CA ASP A 207 -17.79 -6.44 8.61
C ASP A 207 -18.77 -5.32 8.95
N THR A 208 -18.95 -5.01 10.23
CA THR A 208 -19.90 -4.02 10.74
C THR A 208 -19.27 -2.96 11.65
N SER A 209 -17.96 -2.93 11.78
CA SER A 209 -17.23 -1.95 12.61
C SER A 209 -15.98 -1.45 11.93
N ILE A 210 -15.88 -0.12 11.83
CA ILE A 210 -14.70 0.59 11.34
C ILE A 210 -14.30 1.65 12.37
N THR A 211 -13.00 1.74 12.67
CA THR A 211 -12.43 2.84 13.42
C THR A 211 -11.95 3.92 12.46
N LEU A 212 -12.41 5.15 12.67
CA LEU A 212 -12.05 6.33 11.89
C LEU A 212 -10.86 7.06 12.51
N ILE A 213 -10.06 7.75 11.67
CA ILE A 213 -8.98 8.63 12.14
C ILE A 213 -9.56 9.86 12.84
N GLN A 214 -10.63 10.44 12.27
CA GLN A 214 -11.28 11.64 12.78
C GLN A 214 -12.55 11.27 13.55
N ARG A 215 -12.88 12.08 14.55
CA ARG A 215 -14.15 11.99 15.27
C ARG A 215 -15.27 12.62 14.48
N ALA A 216 -16.49 12.11 14.69
CA ALA A 216 -17.68 12.68 14.07
C ALA A 216 -17.95 14.10 14.58
N THR A 217 -18.19 15.02 13.67
CA THR A 217 -18.57 16.41 14.00
C THR A 217 -20.06 16.57 14.23
N SER A 218 -20.86 15.61 13.78
CA SER A 218 -22.32 15.54 13.96
C SER A 218 -22.79 14.10 14.02
N VAL A 219 -23.98 13.87 14.56
CA VAL A 219 -24.60 12.55 14.58
C VAL A 219 -24.94 12.12 13.15
N ILE A 220 -24.56 10.91 12.78
CA ILE A 220 -25.05 10.20 11.59
C ILE A 220 -26.07 9.16 12.07
N PRO A 221 -27.35 9.33 11.77
CA PRO A 221 -28.39 8.42 12.23
C PRO A 221 -28.26 7.05 11.58
N ALA A 222 -28.78 6.02 12.27
CA ALA A 222 -28.82 4.66 11.74
C ALA A 222 -29.63 4.61 10.42
N GLY A 223 -29.19 3.76 9.49
CA GLY A 223 -29.83 3.64 8.18
C GLY A 223 -29.30 4.63 7.13
N THR A 224 -28.30 5.45 7.46
CA THR A 224 -27.75 6.41 6.50
C THR A 224 -26.91 5.69 5.44
N ALA A 225 -27.13 6.06 4.18
CA ALA A 225 -26.33 5.56 3.06
C ALA A 225 -24.89 6.09 3.13
N HIS A 226 -23.94 5.27 2.69
CA HIS A 226 -22.52 5.61 2.69
C HIS A 226 -21.84 5.16 1.40
N THR A 227 -20.66 5.70 1.16
CA THR A 227 -19.77 5.24 0.10
C THR A 227 -18.38 5.06 0.70
N ILE A 228 -17.79 3.87 0.56
CA ILE A 228 -16.39 3.66 0.86
C ILE A 228 -15.61 3.76 -0.45
N ARG A 229 -14.74 4.74 -0.51
CA ARG A 229 -13.83 4.97 -1.62
C ARG A 229 -12.43 4.52 -1.23
N THR A 230 -11.98 3.45 -1.86
CA THR A 230 -10.59 3.05 -1.79
C THR A 230 -9.78 3.88 -2.78
N LYS A 231 -8.66 4.44 -2.33
CA LYS A 231 -7.75 5.17 -3.22
C LYS A 231 -7.15 4.22 -4.25
N ASN A 232 -6.69 4.79 -5.37
CA ASN A 232 -5.89 4.07 -6.33
C ASN A 232 -4.74 3.37 -5.60
N ARG A 233 -4.62 2.05 -5.81
CA ARG A 233 -3.57 1.25 -5.17
C ARG A 233 -2.29 1.39 -5.97
N THR A 234 -1.21 1.61 -5.26
CA THR A 234 0.13 1.45 -5.81
C THR A 234 0.44 -0.03 -5.87
N GLN A 235 0.92 -0.48 -7.02
CA GLN A 235 1.37 -1.87 -7.19
C GLN A 235 2.88 -1.94 -7.09
N ILE A 236 3.39 -3.05 -6.59
CA ILE A 236 4.80 -3.42 -6.67
C ILE A 236 4.97 -4.68 -7.52
N ILE A 237 6.13 -4.79 -8.12
CA ILE A 237 6.60 -5.97 -8.84
C ILE A 237 7.75 -6.54 -8.02
N LEU A 238 7.76 -7.85 -7.83
CA LEU A 238 8.86 -8.58 -7.18
C LEU A 238 9.73 -9.27 -8.22
N SER A 239 11.03 -9.36 -7.96
CA SER A 239 12.01 -9.99 -8.87
C SER A 239 11.80 -11.49 -9.03
N SER A 240 11.20 -12.15 -8.06
CA SER A 240 10.89 -13.57 -8.10
C SER A 240 9.51 -13.85 -7.52
N VAL A 241 8.99 -15.00 -7.84
CA VAL A 241 7.71 -15.51 -7.34
C VAL A 241 7.98 -16.38 -6.14
N SER A 242 7.46 -15.97 -4.98
CA SER A 242 7.64 -16.78 -3.75
C SER A 242 6.66 -17.94 -3.70
N ASP A 243 7.21 -19.12 -3.49
CA ASP A 243 6.46 -20.33 -3.19
C ASP A 243 7.22 -21.12 -2.12
N PRO A 244 6.69 -21.29 -0.92
CA PRO A 244 5.37 -20.86 -0.42
C PRO A 244 5.21 -19.34 -0.23
N ALA A 245 3.98 -18.93 0.09
CA ALA A 245 3.69 -17.53 0.42
C ALA A 245 4.56 -17.03 1.58
N ILE A 246 5.02 -15.79 1.45
CA ILE A 246 5.83 -15.10 2.46
C ILE A 246 5.20 -13.77 2.85
N ASN A 247 5.51 -13.29 4.04
CA ASN A 247 5.14 -11.93 4.47
C ASN A 247 6.28 -10.97 4.20
N LEU A 248 5.95 -9.86 3.56
CA LEU A 248 6.83 -8.72 3.32
C LEU A 248 6.43 -7.60 4.27
N TYR A 249 7.35 -7.12 5.08
CA TYR A 249 7.14 -5.98 5.96
C TYR A 249 7.52 -4.70 5.22
N ILE A 250 6.56 -3.78 5.12
CA ILE A 250 6.71 -2.53 4.40
C ILE A 250 6.79 -1.40 5.44
N ARG A 251 7.82 -0.57 5.39
CA ARG A 251 7.89 0.68 6.14
C ARG A 251 7.57 1.84 5.21
N TYR A 252 6.73 2.73 5.67
CA TYR A 252 6.28 3.89 4.89
C TYR A 252 5.98 5.09 5.79
N PRO A 253 6.15 6.32 5.28
CA PRO A 253 5.70 7.51 5.96
C PRO A 253 4.18 7.65 5.80
N ALA A 254 3.44 7.60 6.90
CA ALA A 254 1.99 7.77 6.88
C ALA A 254 1.61 9.20 6.45
N LYS A 255 0.48 9.32 5.75
CA LYS A 255 -0.08 10.61 5.40
C LYS A 255 -0.70 11.25 6.65
N GLN A 256 -0.41 12.55 6.85
CA GLN A 256 -1.10 13.32 7.87
C GLN A 256 -2.49 13.72 7.35
N TYR A 257 -3.51 13.43 8.14
CA TYR A 257 -4.89 13.82 7.86
C TYR A 257 -5.24 15.12 8.60
N ALA A 258 -6.22 15.87 8.06
CA ALA A 258 -6.75 17.04 8.74
C ALA A 258 -7.51 16.63 10.00
N LEU A 259 -7.35 17.40 11.06
CA LEU A 259 -8.17 17.30 12.27
C LEU A 259 -9.55 17.93 11.97
N LEU A 260 -10.61 17.22 12.24
CA LEU A 260 -11.99 17.66 11.95
C LEU A 260 -12.75 18.10 13.20
N ASN A 261 -12.37 17.58 14.35
CA ASN A 261 -13.03 17.81 15.64
C ASN A 261 -12.01 18.39 16.63
N ASP A 262 -12.46 19.21 17.58
CA ASP A 262 -11.60 19.80 18.62
C ASP A 262 -11.00 18.72 19.57
N LEU A 263 -11.57 17.52 19.57
CA LEU A 263 -11.06 16.38 20.33
C LEU A 263 -10.07 15.50 19.53
N ASP A 264 -9.83 15.81 18.26
CA ASP A 264 -8.82 15.10 17.46
C ASP A 264 -7.43 15.56 17.90
N GLU A 265 -6.53 14.61 18.14
CA GLU A 265 -5.17 14.88 18.61
C GLU A 265 -4.20 14.97 17.43
N SER A 266 -3.25 15.89 17.53
CA SER A 266 -2.12 15.97 16.60
C SER A 266 -1.11 14.87 16.95
N PRO A 267 -0.54 14.16 15.95
CA PRO A 267 0.51 13.16 16.19
C PRO A 267 1.88 13.78 16.50
N VAL A 268 1.99 15.10 16.56
CA VAL A 268 3.25 15.79 16.88
C VAL A 268 3.65 15.48 18.31
N TRP A 269 4.93 15.17 18.53
CA TRP A 269 5.44 14.89 19.86
C TRP A 269 5.23 16.05 20.83
N GLU A 270 4.87 15.72 22.03
CA GLU A 270 4.81 16.67 23.14
C GLU A 270 6.15 17.43 23.25
N GLY A 271 6.08 18.75 23.36
CA GLY A 271 7.26 19.61 23.35
C GLY A 271 7.64 20.20 21.97
N MET A 272 7.09 19.67 20.86
CA MET A 272 7.27 20.25 19.52
C MET A 272 6.03 21.02 19.03
N GLU A 273 4.97 21.05 19.80
CA GLU A 273 3.71 21.75 19.43
C GLU A 273 3.90 23.24 19.26
N HIS A 274 4.82 23.86 20.02
CA HIS A 274 5.14 25.28 19.89
C HIS A 274 5.60 25.65 18.46
N ILE A 275 6.38 24.78 17.79
CA ILE A 275 6.86 25.02 16.43
C ILE A 275 5.70 25.10 15.43
N VAL A 276 4.65 24.29 15.64
CA VAL A 276 3.43 24.34 14.81
C VAL A 276 2.65 25.63 15.09
N LEU A 277 2.63 26.09 16.35
CA LEU A 277 2.00 27.34 16.75
C LEU A 277 2.73 28.56 16.17
N ASP A 278 4.06 28.55 16.13
CA ASP A 278 4.87 29.62 15.53
C ASP A 278 4.63 29.73 14.01
N CYS A 279 4.50 28.58 13.36
CA CYS A 279 4.09 28.52 11.96
C CYS A 279 2.70 29.16 11.75
N LEU A 280 1.73 28.77 12.59
CA LEU A 280 0.37 29.31 12.55
C LEU A 280 0.37 30.83 12.76
N TYR A 281 1.13 31.29 13.75
CA TYR A 281 1.22 32.69 14.08
C TYR A 281 1.83 33.53 12.94
N GLY A 282 2.92 33.03 12.35
CA GLY A 282 3.56 33.66 11.19
C GLY A 282 2.62 33.83 10.00
N TYR A 283 1.85 32.78 9.67
CA TYR A 283 0.89 32.85 8.58
C TYR A 283 -0.35 33.72 8.89
N LEU A 284 -0.77 33.77 10.15
CA LEU A 284 -1.85 34.68 10.56
C LEU A 284 -1.43 36.15 10.38
N LEU A 285 -0.21 36.50 10.79
CA LEU A 285 0.33 37.84 10.61
C LEU A 285 0.50 38.17 9.13
N GLU A 286 0.95 37.24 8.30
CA GLU A 286 1.04 37.43 6.85
C GLU A 286 -0.33 37.77 6.24
N LYS A 287 -1.39 37.12 6.69
CA LYS A 287 -2.76 37.38 6.24
C LYS A 287 -3.24 38.80 6.57
N TYR A 288 -2.73 39.37 7.65
CA TYR A 288 -3.06 40.75 8.07
C TYR A 288 -2.04 41.77 7.58
N THR A 289 -1.16 41.38 6.64
CA THR A 289 -0.12 42.27 6.07
C THR A 289 0.82 42.90 7.11
N ASP A 290 1.10 42.16 8.18
CA ASP A 290 2.03 42.55 9.22
C ASP A 290 3.45 42.24 8.81
N ASP A 291 4.36 43.21 8.83
CA ASP A 291 5.75 43.08 8.44
C ASP A 291 6.53 42.08 9.32
N SER A 292 6.03 41.79 10.54
CA SER A 292 6.63 40.80 11.44
C SER A 292 6.38 39.35 11.00
N SER A 293 5.45 39.10 10.08
CA SER A 293 5.09 37.75 9.60
C SER A 293 6.30 37.00 9.07
N GLN A 294 7.16 37.65 8.30
CA GLN A 294 8.36 37.04 7.73
C GLN A 294 9.38 36.60 8.79
N ASN A 295 9.46 37.33 9.91
CA ASN A 295 10.31 36.94 11.03
C ASN A 295 9.81 35.66 11.70
N TRP A 296 8.50 35.52 11.93
CA TRP A 296 7.91 34.32 12.51
C TRP A 296 8.04 33.10 11.60
N LEU A 297 7.83 33.27 10.30
CA LEU A 297 8.04 32.19 9.33
C LEU A 297 9.51 31.77 9.23
N LYS A 298 10.44 32.70 9.43
CA LYS A 298 11.87 32.41 9.50
C LYS A 298 12.21 31.62 10.77
N ILE A 299 11.69 32.02 11.92
CA ILE A 299 11.84 31.31 13.21
C ILE A 299 11.32 29.88 13.04
N TYR A 300 10.10 29.69 12.56
CA TYR A 300 9.52 28.40 12.31
C TYR A 300 10.42 27.49 11.43
N ARG A 301 11.01 28.05 10.36
CA ARG A 301 11.90 27.29 9.48
C ARG A 301 13.17 26.85 10.19
N VAL A 302 13.75 27.69 11.01
CA VAL A 302 14.96 27.40 11.79
C VAL A 302 14.62 26.35 12.84
N GLU A 303 13.62 26.56 13.68
CA GLU A 303 13.23 25.64 14.76
C GLU A 303 12.81 24.27 14.24
N SER A 304 12.07 24.21 13.11
CA SER A 304 11.73 22.93 12.50
C SER A 304 12.95 22.18 11.96
N ALA A 305 13.97 22.88 11.47
CA ALA A 305 15.22 22.28 11.02
C ALA A 305 16.07 21.78 12.19
N GLU A 306 16.15 22.56 13.28
CA GLU A 306 16.88 22.19 14.51
C GLU A 306 16.20 20.98 15.20
N ALA A 307 14.88 20.99 15.30
CA ALA A 307 14.13 19.85 15.82
C ALA A 307 14.36 18.59 14.99
N TRP A 308 14.41 18.73 13.66
CA TRP A 308 14.72 17.60 12.78
C TRP A 308 16.17 17.10 12.97
N ALA A 309 17.14 17.99 13.10
CA ALA A 309 18.53 17.63 13.37
C ALA A 309 18.66 16.86 14.70
N ALA A 310 18.01 17.35 15.78
CA ALA A 310 17.98 16.68 17.07
C ALA A 310 17.37 15.27 16.98
N VAL A 311 16.29 15.11 16.22
CA VAL A 311 15.66 13.79 15.99
C VAL A 311 16.59 12.85 15.23
N GLN A 312 17.36 13.36 14.25
CA GLN A 312 18.35 12.56 13.55
C GLN A 312 19.51 12.10 14.43
N GLU A 313 19.94 12.94 15.37
CA GLU A 313 20.96 12.58 16.37
C GLU A 313 20.47 11.50 17.33
N MET A 314 19.20 11.55 17.76
CA MET A 314 18.57 10.54 18.60
C MET A 314 18.36 9.19 17.88
N ASN A 315 18.22 9.19 16.55
CA ASN A 315 18.00 8.00 15.73
C ASN A 315 19.09 7.84 14.67
N PRO A 316 20.32 7.43 15.02
CA PRO A 316 21.43 7.26 14.08
C PRO A 316 21.20 6.12 13.06
N VAL A 317 20.05 5.44 13.08
CA VAL A 317 19.76 4.23 12.28
C VAL A 317 19.79 4.50 10.77
N GLU A 318 19.46 5.71 10.31
CA GLU A 318 19.56 6.02 8.87
C GLU A 318 21.03 6.13 8.38
N THR A 319 21.97 6.37 9.26
CA THR A 319 23.41 6.40 8.93
C THR A 319 24.02 5.01 8.86
N ILE A 320 23.46 4.03 9.55
CA ILE A 320 23.98 2.66 9.58
C ILE A 320 23.59 1.90 8.30
N SER A 321 22.41 2.16 7.72
CA SER A 321 21.97 1.45 6.50
C SER A 321 22.84 1.77 5.26
N ARG A 322 23.46 2.95 5.20
CA ARG A 322 24.42 3.29 4.12
C ARG A 322 25.84 2.79 4.39
N ARG A 323 26.22 2.58 5.65
CA ARG A 323 27.54 2.02 6.01
C ARG A 323 27.56 0.49 6.08
N GLY A 324 26.41 -0.15 6.34
CA GLY A 324 26.29 -1.61 6.47
C GLY A 324 26.61 -2.40 5.19
N LEU A 325 26.48 -1.78 4.02
CA LEU A 325 26.80 -2.43 2.74
C LEU A 325 28.31 -2.45 2.41
N SER A 326 29.13 -1.69 3.14
CA SER A 326 30.58 -1.68 2.91
C SER A 326 31.39 -2.62 3.82
N THR A 327 30.77 -3.26 4.80
CA THR A 327 31.47 -4.06 5.82
C THR A 327 31.08 -5.54 5.86
N ILE A 328 30.56 -6.10 4.76
CA ILE A 328 30.53 -7.56 4.64
C ILE A 328 31.97 -8.02 4.36
N PRO A 329 32.61 -8.76 5.27
CA PRO A 329 33.96 -9.27 5.07
C PRO A 329 34.05 -10.03 3.75
N PRO A 330 35.17 -9.92 2.98
CA PRO A 330 35.30 -10.52 1.66
C PRO A 330 35.07 -12.04 1.62
N GLY A 331 35.18 -12.74 2.74
CA GLY A 331 34.96 -14.18 2.85
C GLY A 331 33.49 -14.62 2.74
N TYR A 332 32.53 -13.75 3.06
CA TYR A 332 31.10 -14.12 3.00
C TYR A 332 30.47 -13.93 1.61
N ARG A 333 31.13 -13.18 0.71
CA ARG A 333 30.68 -13.02 -0.68
C ARG A 333 30.79 -14.30 -1.52
N ARG A 334 31.65 -15.26 -1.13
CA ARG A 334 31.82 -16.53 -1.85
C ARG A 334 30.79 -17.62 -1.49
N ALA A 335 30.11 -17.50 -0.35
CA ALA A 335 29.10 -18.45 0.07
C ALA A 335 27.71 -18.20 -0.55
N LEU A 336 27.50 -17.05 -1.22
CA LEU A 336 26.23 -16.67 -1.85
C LEU A 336 26.24 -16.88 -3.38
N TYR A 337 27.40 -17.21 -3.98
CA TYR A 337 27.56 -17.37 -5.44
C TYR A 337 28.38 -18.62 -5.81
N GLY A 338 28.48 -19.59 -4.92
CA GLY A 338 29.11 -20.88 -5.16
C GLY A 338 28.08 -22.01 -5.33
#